data_1f579393d09560099926042cd68ba23e
#
_entry.id   1f579393d09560099926042cd68ba23e
#
_cell.length_a   1.000
_cell.length_b   1.000
_cell.length_c   1.000
_cell.angle_alpha   90.00
_cell.angle_beta   90.00
_cell.angle_gamma   90.00
#
_symmetry.space_group_name_H-M   'P 1'
#
loop_
_entity.id
_entity.type
_entity.pdbx_description
1 polymer ?
#
loop_
_entity_poly.entity_id
_entity_poly.type
_entity_poly.pdbx_seq_one_letter_code
_entity_poly.pdbx_strand_id
1 'polypeptide(L)'
;MIDSLIPIVDCGVHYVDVMCQMTKARPVRVHGIGAKLWAEADKQNYGHLHVEFDDGSVGWYEAGWGPMMSEVAYFVKDVVGPKGAVSIVPNPKAHKEGVSDSSNIDQHTKTDAIQYHHAEVQPGDKSFAKKDEIFVMTDEPNHQELCDREQAFFLKAIQEDLDLTESMDAAVNSLRIVLAAEQSINEKRVVELA
;
A
#
# COMPACT_ATOMS: atom_id res chain seq x y z
N MET A 1 18.59 -7.28 9.03
CA MET A 1 17.40 -6.43 8.97
C MET A 1 16.11 -7.24 9.20
N ILE A 2 16.03 -8.50 8.75
CA ILE A 2 14.87 -9.40 8.93
C ILE A 2 14.56 -9.71 10.41
N ASP A 3 15.52 -9.57 11.31
CA ASP A 3 15.39 -9.97 12.71
C ASP A 3 14.87 -8.87 13.66
N SER A 4 14.75 -7.61 13.19
CA SER A 4 14.40 -6.49 14.05
C SER A 4 12.94 -6.03 13.95
N LEU A 5 12.36 -6.03 12.78
CA LEU A 5 10.99 -5.58 12.53
C LEU A 5 10.16 -6.69 11.88
N ILE A 6 8.84 -6.62 12.04
CA ILE A 6 7.90 -7.48 11.29
C ILE A 6 7.54 -6.79 9.96
N PRO A 7 7.17 -7.55 8.90
CA PRO A 7 6.86 -6.98 7.57
C PRO A 7 5.79 -5.88 7.59
N ILE A 8 4.80 -6.04 8.48
CA ILE A 8 3.71 -5.07 8.64
C ILE A 8 4.20 -3.70 9.13
N VAL A 9 5.26 -3.66 9.94
CA VAL A 9 5.83 -2.38 10.41
C VAL A 9 6.75 -1.79 9.33
N ASP A 10 7.67 -2.59 8.81
CA ASP A 10 8.72 -2.11 7.90
C ASP A 10 8.16 -1.60 6.57
N CYS A 11 7.41 -2.44 5.87
CA CYS A 11 6.80 -2.06 4.58
C CYS A 11 5.46 -1.34 4.77
N GLY A 12 4.70 -1.70 5.80
CA GLY A 12 3.34 -1.19 6.02
C GLY A 12 3.28 0.31 6.22
N VAL A 13 4.32 0.93 6.80
CA VAL A 13 4.37 2.37 7.02
C VAL A 13 4.11 3.17 5.74
N HIS A 14 4.63 2.72 4.59
CA HIS A 14 4.43 3.37 3.30
C HIS A 14 2.98 3.22 2.78
N TYR A 15 2.41 2.03 2.95
CA TYR A 15 1.06 1.75 2.44
C TYR A 15 -0.05 2.38 3.28
N VAL A 16 0.11 2.45 4.61
CA VAL A 16 -0.86 3.16 5.45
C VAL A 16 -0.81 4.67 5.23
N ASP A 17 0.36 5.23 4.90
CA ASP A 17 0.45 6.63 4.48
C ASP A 17 -0.38 6.88 3.22
N VAL A 18 -0.22 6.04 2.20
CA VAL A 18 -1.04 6.11 0.96
C VAL A 18 -2.53 5.98 1.28
N MET A 19 -2.94 5.07 2.17
CA MET A 19 -4.33 4.95 2.60
C MET A 19 -4.84 6.26 3.20
N CYS A 20 -4.09 6.85 4.13
CA CYS A 20 -4.44 8.13 4.75
C CYS A 20 -4.55 9.27 3.72
N GLN A 21 -3.65 9.30 2.73
CA GLN A 21 -3.72 10.29 1.64
C GLN A 21 -4.96 10.11 0.75
N MET A 22 -5.40 8.89 0.52
CA MET A 22 -6.58 8.59 -0.31
C MET A 22 -7.90 8.95 0.37
N THR A 23 -8.10 8.55 1.63
CA THR A 23 -9.35 8.84 2.35
C THR A 23 -9.39 10.25 2.88
N LYS A 24 -8.25 10.81 3.30
CA LYS A 24 -8.13 12.04 4.08
C LYS A 24 -8.92 12.03 5.39
N ALA A 25 -9.41 10.87 5.79
CA ALA A 25 -10.10 10.65 7.04
C ALA A 25 -9.10 10.28 8.15
N ARG A 26 -9.51 10.45 9.39
CA ARG A 26 -8.66 10.13 10.54
C ARG A 26 -8.76 8.64 10.88
N PRO A 27 -7.64 7.90 10.99
CA PRO A 27 -7.66 6.52 11.45
C PRO A 27 -8.10 6.46 12.92
N VAL A 28 -9.03 5.55 13.24
CA VAL A 28 -9.62 5.44 14.59
C VAL A 28 -9.29 4.14 15.28
N ARG A 29 -9.07 3.04 14.54
CA ARG A 29 -8.68 1.77 15.13
C ARG A 29 -7.95 0.86 14.15
N VAL A 30 -7.16 -0.05 14.68
CA VAL A 30 -6.34 -0.99 13.92
C VAL A 30 -6.52 -2.40 14.47
N HIS A 31 -6.61 -3.36 13.55
CA HIS A 31 -6.54 -4.78 13.87
C HIS A 31 -5.42 -5.42 13.06
N GLY A 32 -4.49 -6.07 13.74
CA GLY A 32 -3.38 -6.82 13.15
C GLY A 32 -3.51 -8.32 13.41
N ILE A 33 -3.16 -9.11 12.40
CA ILE A 33 -3.04 -10.57 12.51
C ILE A 33 -1.67 -10.94 11.97
N GLY A 34 -0.89 -11.71 12.76
CA GLY A 34 0.46 -12.11 12.38
C GLY A 34 0.64 -13.62 12.48
N ALA A 35 1.50 -14.15 11.64
CA ALA A 35 1.89 -15.56 11.64
C ALA A 35 3.39 -15.71 11.42
N LYS A 36 3.95 -16.77 12.00
CA LYS A 36 5.30 -17.23 11.71
C LYS A 36 5.19 -18.40 10.73
N LEU A 37 5.42 -18.14 9.45
CA LEU A 37 5.30 -19.13 8.38
C LEU A 37 6.66 -19.74 7.99
N TRP A 38 7.75 -19.10 8.36
CA TRP A 38 9.10 -19.62 8.14
C TRP A 38 9.76 -19.97 9.47
N ALA A 39 10.19 -21.22 9.59
CA ALA A 39 10.71 -21.75 10.86
C ALA A 39 11.96 -21.03 11.37
N GLU A 40 12.80 -20.54 10.44
CA GLU A 40 14.06 -19.85 10.73
C GLU A 40 13.87 -18.36 11.06
N ALA A 41 12.67 -17.79 10.87
CA ALA A 41 12.40 -16.44 11.30
C ALA A 41 12.29 -16.35 12.83
N ASP A 42 12.83 -15.30 13.43
CA ASP A 42 12.73 -15.10 14.88
C ASP A 42 11.36 -14.58 15.31
N LYS A 43 10.74 -13.76 14.46
CA LYS A 43 9.42 -13.14 14.69
C LYS A 43 8.38 -13.58 13.67
N GLN A 44 7.17 -13.02 13.77
CA GLN A 44 6.17 -13.14 12.71
C GLN A 44 6.76 -12.55 11.42
N ASN A 45 6.76 -13.36 10.38
CA ASN A 45 7.28 -12.99 9.07
C ASN A 45 6.18 -12.87 8.01
N TYR A 46 4.93 -12.92 8.43
CA TYR A 46 3.74 -12.73 7.63
C TYR A 46 2.63 -12.09 8.46
N GLY A 47 1.81 -11.24 7.87
CA GLY A 47 0.69 -10.65 8.56
C GLY A 47 -0.20 -9.77 7.71
N HIS A 48 -1.30 -9.38 8.34
CA HIS A 48 -2.27 -8.40 7.84
C HIS A 48 -2.48 -7.31 8.86
N LEU A 49 -2.78 -6.11 8.39
CA LEU A 49 -3.39 -5.08 9.20
C LEU A 49 -4.68 -4.58 8.52
N HIS A 50 -5.64 -4.20 9.34
CA HIS A 50 -6.84 -3.48 8.92
C HIS A 50 -6.91 -2.17 9.69
N VAL A 51 -7.23 -1.10 8.98
CA VAL A 51 -7.43 0.25 9.55
C VAL A 51 -8.86 0.65 9.30
N GLU A 52 -9.54 1.15 10.33
CA GLU A 52 -10.83 1.82 10.18
C GLU A 52 -10.64 3.33 10.36
N PHE A 53 -11.37 4.10 9.57
CA PHE A 53 -11.34 5.56 9.56
C PHE A 53 -12.67 6.13 10.06
N ASP A 54 -12.64 7.39 10.54
CA ASP A 54 -13.80 8.04 11.14
C ASP A 54 -14.93 8.39 10.15
N ASP A 55 -14.67 8.33 8.86
CA ASP A 55 -15.68 8.44 7.79
C ASP A 55 -16.32 7.08 7.42
N GLY A 56 -15.93 5.99 8.08
CA GLY A 56 -16.39 4.64 7.84
C GLY A 56 -15.64 3.91 6.72
N SER A 57 -14.63 4.52 6.10
CA SER A 57 -13.76 3.81 5.16
C SER A 57 -12.85 2.82 5.90
N VAL A 58 -12.39 1.81 5.17
CA VAL A 58 -11.50 0.77 5.70
C VAL A 58 -10.35 0.54 4.73
N GLY A 59 -9.17 0.32 5.30
CA GLY A 59 -7.99 -0.08 4.56
C GLY A 59 -7.47 -1.42 5.06
N TRP A 60 -6.83 -2.19 4.19
CA TRP A 60 -6.09 -3.36 4.61
C TRP A 60 -4.75 -3.44 3.88
N TYR A 61 -3.80 -4.08 4.53
CA TYR A 61 -2.48 -4.32 3.99
C TYR A 61 -2.01 -5.71 4.41
N GLU A 62 -1.37 -6.40 3.48
CA GLU A 62 -0.77 -7.71 3.68
C GLU A 62 0.72 -7.64 3.34
N ALA A 63 1.56 -8.26 4.17
CA ALA A 63 2.98 -8.39 3.90
C ALA A 63 3.55 -9.68 4.47
N GLY A 64 4.58 -10.18 3.80
CA GLY A 64 5.33 -11.34 4.27
C GLY A 64 6.75 -11.33 3.74
N TRP A 65 7.67 -11.92 4.52
CA TRP A 65 9.07 -12.12 4.13
C TRP A 65 9.45 -13.57 4.26
N GLY A 66 10.20 -14.05 3.32
CA GLY A 66 10.79 -15.39 3.35
C GLY A 66 10.52 -16.20 2.09
N PRO A 67 11.08 -17.41 2.01
CA PRO A 67 11.07 -18.21 0.78
C PRO A 67 9.69 -18.74 0.37
N MET A 68 8.66 -18.59 1.25
CA MET A 68 7.29 -18.97 0.92
C MET A 68 6.54 -17.87 0.14
N MET A 69 7.08 -16.65 0.07
CA MET A 69 6.52 -15.58 -0.76
C MET A 69 7.15 -15.65 -2.15
N SER A 70 6.31 -15.65 -3.18
CA SER A 70 6.78 -15.58 -4.55
C SER A 70 7.24 -14.16 -4.88
N GLU A 71 8.41 -14.01 -5.48
CA GLU A 71 8.91 -12.73 -5.98
C GLU A 71 8.08 -12.22 -7.18
N VAL A 72 7.33 -13.11 -7.83
CA VAL A 72 6.37 -12.80 -8.89
C VAL A 72 4.94 -12.68 -8.36
N ALA A 73 4.79 -12.50 -7.05
CA ALA A 73 3.47 -12.40 -6.43
C ALA A 73 2.68 -11.22 -7.01
N TYR A 74 1.41 -11.46 -7.25
CA TYR A 74 0.47 -10.44 -7.65
C TYR A 74 0.20 -9.51 -6.46
N PHE A 75 0.53 -8.26 -6.63
CA PHE A 75 0.13 -7.23 -5.67
C PHE A 75 -1.27 -6.74 -6.01
N VAL A 76 -2.24 -7.05 -5.17
CA VAL A 76 -3.57 -6.46 -5.27
C VAL A 76 -3.51 -5.06 -4.67
N LYS A 77 -3.80 -4.06 -5.48
CA LYS A 77 -3.87 -2.66 -5.05
C LYS A 77 -5.13 -2.06 -5.62
N ASP A 78 -6.20 -2.10 -4.82
CA ASP A 78 -7.52 -1.63 -5.21
C ASP A 78 -7.98 -0.49 -4.30
N VAL A 79 -8.63 0.49 -4.91
CA VAL A 79 -9.42 1.49 -4.21
C VAL A 79 -10.86 1.33 -4.67
N VAL A 80 -11.75 0.94 -3.77
CA VAL A 80 -13.15 0.67 -4.07
C VAL A 80 -14.02 1.72 -3.39
N GLY A 81 -14.92 2.31 -4.14
CA GLY A 81 -15.86 3.31 -3.65
C GLY A 81 -17.25 3.19 -4.26
N PRO A 82 -18.21 4.02 -3.82
CA PRO A 82 -19.60 3.94 -4.28
C PRO A 82 -19.78 4.18 -5.79
N LYS A 83 -18.82 4.79 -6.44
CA LYS A 83 -18.88 5.14 -7.88
C LYS A 83 -18.10 4.19 -8.77
N GLY A 84 -17.37 3.24 -8.20
CA GLY A 84 -16.54 2.28 -8.94
C GLY A 84 -15.29 1.88 -8.19
N ALA A 85 -14.35 1.32 -8.91
CA ALA A 85 -13.07 0.90 -8.36
C ALA A 85 -11.91 1.30 -9.29
N VAL A 86 -10.77 1.56 -8.68
CA VAL A 86 -9.48 1.72 -9.38
C VAL A 86 -8.56 0.61 -8.92
N SER A 87 -8.05 -0.16 -9.87
CA SER A 87 -7.17 -1.30 -9.60
C SER A 87 -5.87 -1.16 -10.38
N ILE A 88 -4.74 -1.52 -9.76
CA ILE A 88 -3.50 -1.74 -10.49
C ILE A 88 -3.58 -3.11 -11.15
N VAL A 89 -3.39 -3.16 -12.46
CA VAL A 89 -3.47 -4.39 -13.26
C VAL A 89 -2.22 -4.54 -14.12
N PRO A 90 -1.85 -5.78 -14.51
CA PRO A 90 -0.78 -5.98 -15.46
C PRO A 90 -1.09 -5.29 -16.78
N ASN A 91 -0.07 -4.75 -17.42
CA ASN A 91 -0.22 -4.21 -18.76
C ASN A 91 -0.63 -5.34 -19.72
N PRO A 92 -1.82 -5.30 -20.32
CA PRO A 92 -2.30 -6.38 -21.18
C PRO A 92 -1.48 -6.53 -22.48
N LYS A 93 -0.62 -5.55 -22.79
CA LYS A 93 0.26 -5.55 -23.95
C LYS A 93 1.71 -5.96 -23.63
N ALA A 94 2.05 -6.09 -22.35
CA ALA A 94 3.38 -6.49 -21.93
C ALA A 94 3.44 -8.02 -21.81
N HIS A 95 4.15 -8.68 -22.70
CA HIS A 95 4.57 -10.06 -22.50
C HIS A 95 5.68 -10.09 -21.47
N LYS A 96 5.35 -10.45 -20.23
CA LYS A 96 6.38 -10.77 -19.22
C LYS A 96 6.76 -12.25 -19.36
N GLU A 97 7.71 -12.56 -20.26
CA GLU A 97 8.42 -13.82 -20.22
C GLU A 97 9.59 -13.65 -19.26
N GLY A 98 9.63 -14.43 -18.19
CA GLY A 98 10.79 -14.49 -17.32
C GLY A 98 10.46 -14.64 -15.85
N VAL A 99 11.45 -15.12 -15.11
CA VAL A 99 11.47 -15.15 -13.66
C VAL A 99 11.62 -13.70 -13.19
N SER A 100 10.81 -13.28 -12.22
CA SER A 100 10.99 -11.99 -11.56
C SER A 100 12.39 -11.93 -10.96
N ASP A 101 13.08 -10.83 -11.20
CA ASP A 101 14.37 -10.56 -10.60
C ASP A 101 14.14 -9.61 -9.41
N SER A 102 14.25 -10.14 -8.18
CA SER A 102 14.09 -9.35 -6.95
C SER A 102 15.14 -8.25 -6.83
N SER A 103 16.23 -8.31 -7.58
CA SER A 103 17.22 -7.22 -7.64
C SER A 103 16.77 -6.04 -8.49
N ASN A 104 15.74 -6.22 -9.32
CA ASN A 104 15.19 -5.14 -10.14
C ASN A 104 14.08 -4.39 -9.43
N ILE A 105 14.47 -3.38 -8.67
CA ILE A 105 13.55 -2.56 -7.85
C ILE A 105 12.46 -1.85 -8.68
N ASP A 106 12.75 -1.53 -9.95
CA ASP A 106 11.76 -0.91 -10.84
C ASP A 106 10.56 -1.81 -11.13
N GLN A 107 10.71 -3.13 -11.04
CA GLN A 107 9.60 -4.06 -11.21
C GLN A 107 8.60 -3.97 -10.05
N HIS A 108 9.05 -3.55 -8.88
CA HIS A 108 8.22 -3.42 -7.67
C HIS A 108 7.58 -2.04 -7.54
N THR A 109 8.12 -1.02 -8.20
CA THR A 109 7.66 0.37 -8.07
C THR A 109 6.72 0.81 -9.18
N LYS A 110 6.75 0.15 -10.35
CA LYS A 110 5.91 0.54 -11.50
C LYS A 110 4.48 0.04 -11.39
N THR A 111 3.56 0.89 -11.82
CA THR A 111 2.12 0.61 -11.85
C THR A 111 1.72 -0.25 -13.04
N ASP A 112 2.45 -0.19 -14.17
CA ASP A 112 2.15 -0.83 -15.45
C ASP A 112 0.84 -0.33 -16.10
N ALA A 113 -0.32 -0.63 -15.50
CA ALA A 113 -1.63 -0.16 -15.96
C ALA A 113 -2.61 0.01 -14.81
N ILE A 114 -3.55 0.91 -15.01
CA ILE A 114 -4.69 1.14 -14.10
C ILE A 114 -5.97 0.75 -14.83
N GLN A 115 -6.80 -0.06 -14.16
CA GLN A 115 -8.17 -0.33 -14.57
C GLN A 115 -9.12 0.53 -13.75
N TYR A 116 -10.03 1.22 -14.43
CA TYR A 116 -11.12 1.93 -13.82
C TYR A 116 -12.45 1.23 -14.12
N HIS A 117 -13.12 0.77 -13.08
CA HIS A 117 -14.45 0.16 -13.12
C HIS A 117 -15.51 1.20 -12.74
N HIS A 118 -16.57 1.30 -13.52
CA HIS A 118 -17.72 2.18 -13.25
C HIS A 118 -18.85 1.42 -12.57
N ALA A 119 -19.31 1.89 -11.40
CA ALA A 119 -20.41 1.24 -10.65
C ALA A 119 -21.81 1.55 -11.20
N GLU A 120 -21.93 2.30 -12.29
CA GLU A 120 -23.21 2.62 -12.90
C GLU A 120 -23.86 1.36 -13.48
N VAL A 121 -25.13 1.09 -13.12
CA VAL A 121 -25.92 0.01 -13.69
C VAL A 121 -27.00 0.55 -14.63
N GLN A 122 -27.41 -0.26 -15.60
CA GLN A 122 -28.50 0.07 -16.52
C GLN A 122 -29.83 0.08 -15.78
N PRO A 123 -30.72 1.06 -15.99
CA PRO A 123 -32.06 1.06 -15.41
C PRO A 123 -32.84 -0.19 -15.79
N GLY A 124 -33.29 -0.96 -14.78
CA GLY A 124 -34.07 -2.18 -14.99
C GLY A 124 -33.28 -3.44 -15.36
N ASP A 125 -31.97 -3.35 -15.42
CA ASP A 125 -31.03 -4.45 -15.66
C ASP A 125 -29.97 -4.50 -14.56
N LYS A 126 -29.30 -5.66 -14.41
CA LYS A 126 -28.15 -5.82 -13.49
C LYS A 126 -26.79 -5.65 -14.18
N SER A 127 -26.80 -5.36 -15.48
CA SER A 127 -25.57 -5.14 -16.24
C SER A 127 -25.00 -3.73 -15.99
N PHE A 128 -23.68 -3.62 -16.08
CA PHE A 128 -23.02 -2.32 -15.96
C PHE A 128 -23.31 -1.44 -17.20
N ALA A 129 -23.51 -0.14 -16.96
CA ALA A 129 -23.80 0.82 -18.02
C ALA A 129 -22.56 1.19 -18.84
N LYS A 130 -21.39 1.07 -18.24
CA LYS A 130 -20.10 1.35 -18.88
C LYS A 130 -19.16 0.17 -18.75
N LYS A 131 -18.30 0.00 -19.76
CA LYS A 131 -17.19 -0.97 -19.70
C LYS A 131 -16.05 -0.41 -18.88
N ASP A 132 -15.24 -1.31 -18.33
CA ASP A 132 -13.99 -0.95 -17.67
C ASP A 132 -13.04 -0.26 -18.65
N GLU A 133 -12.34 0.73 -18.17
CA GLU A 133 -11.32 1.46 -18.90
C GLU A 133 -9.93 1.05 -18.39
N ILE A 134 -8.98 0.85 -19.32
CA ILE A 134 -7.59 0.50 -18.95
C ILE A 134 -6.67 1.60 -19.46
N PHE A 135 -5.91 2.17 -18.55
CA PHE A 135 -4.91 3.18 -18.78
C PHE A 135 -3.52 2.58 -18.59
N VAL A 136 -2.77 2.43 -19.70
CA VAL A 136 -1.38 1.95 -19.66
C VAL A 136 -0.47 3.12 -19.29
N MET A 137 0.35 2.92 -18.26
CA MET A 137 1.32 3.91 -17.82
C MET A 137 2.57 3.82 -18.70
N THR A 138 2.89 4.90 -19.42
CA THR A 138 4.04 4.93 -20.35
C THR A 138 5.19 5.78 -19.84
N ASP A 139 4.92 6.72 -18.93
CA ASP A 139 5.86 7.74 -18.48
C ASP A 139 6.17 7.64 -16.97
N GLU A 140 6.13 6.42 -16.43
CA GLU A 140 6.46 6.22 -15.03
C GLU A 140 7.96 6.41 -14.81
N PRO A 141 8.34 7.23 -13.81
CA PRO A 141 9.72 7.38 -13.45
C PRO A 141 10.30 6.05 -12.93
N ASN A 142 11.58 5.83 -13.16
CA ASN A 142 12.28 4.72 -12.53
C ASN A 142 12.58 5.05 -11.05
N HIS A 143 13.07 4.04 -10.31
CA HIS A 143 13.35 4.22 -8.87
C HIS A 143 14.35 5.36 -8.61
N GLN A 144 15.40 5.49 -9.41
CA GLN A 144 16.40 6.54 -9.23
C GLN A 144 15.80 7.93 -9.44
N GLU A 145 14.96 8.09 -10.46
CA GLU A 145 14.26 9.37 -10.71
C GLU A 145 13.31 9.75 -9.57
N LEU A 146 12.68 8.77 -8.90
CA LEU A 146 11.86 9.01 -7.72
C LEU A 146 12.72 9.50 -6.55
N CYS A 147 13.86 8.84 -6.29
CA CYS A 147 14.81 9.26 -5.26
C CYS A 147 15.38 10.68 -5.54
N ASP A 148 15.70 10.98 -6.78
CA ASP A 148 16.21 12.30 -7.17
C ASP A 148 15.16 13.41 -6.92
N ARG A 149 13.88 13.15 -7.20
CA ARG A 149 12.77 14.07 -6.91
C ARG A 149 12.59 14.30 -5.41
N GLU A 150 12.65 13.24 -4.62
CA GLU A 150 12.55 13.32 -3.16
C GLU A 150 13.68 14.17 -2.58
N GLN A 151 14.92 13.88 -2.97
CA GLN A 151 16.08 14.64 -2.50
C GLN A 151 16.05 16.09 -2.96
N ALA A 152 15.66 16.36 -4.20
CA ALA A 152 15.52 17.72 -4.70
C ALA A 152 14.44 18.51 -3.92
N PHE A 153 13.32 17.86 -3.58
CA PHE A 153 12.31 18.49 -2.72
C PHE A 153 12.86 18.80 -1.32
N PHE A 154 13.57 17.87 -0.72
CA PHE A 154 14.14 18.07 0.62
C PHE A 154 15.18 19.21 0.63
N LEU A 155 16.07 19.26 -0.37
CA LEU A 155 17.03 20.37 -0.51
C LEU A 155 16.31 21.71 -0.70
N LYS A 156 15.28 21.75 -1.52
CA LYS A 156 14.46 22.94 -1.71
C LYS A 156 13.80 23.37 -0.39
N ALA A 157 13.25 22.43 0.36
CA ALA A 157 12.60 22.70 1.64
C ALA A 157 13.57 23.37 2.62
N ILE A 158 14.82 22.90 2.68
CA ILE A 158 15.87 23.53 3.51
C ILE A 158 16.23 24.93 3.01
N GLN A 159 16.40 25.11 1.69
CA GLN A 159 16.81 26.38 1.10
C GLN A 159 15.77 27.49 1.21
N GLU A 160 14.49 27.11 1.10
CA GLU A 160 13.36 28.03 1.10
C GLU A 160 12.62 28.10 2.45
N ASP A 161 13.13 27.38 3.48
CA ASP A 161 12.53 27.27 4.82
C ASP A 161 11.03 26.90 4.75
N LEU A 162 10.72 25.86 3.96
CA LEU A 162 9.33 25.42 3.77
C LEU A 162 8.77 24.78 5.04
N ASP A 163 7.52 25.05 5.33
CA ASP A 163 6.79 24.35 6.40
C ASP A 163 6.53 22.88 6.01
N LEU A 164 7.15 21.97 6.74
CA LEU A 164 7.02 20.52 6.57
C LEU A 164 6.11 19.87 7.63
N THR A 165 5.35 20.65 8.40
CA THR A 165 4.51 20.14 9.50
C THR A 165 3.55 19.06 9.03
N GLU A 166 2.85 19.26 7.90
CA GLU A 166 1.93 18.26 7.35
C GLU A 166 2.64 16.95 6.99
N SER A 167 3.82 17.02 6.38
CA SER A 167 4.62 15.84 6.03
C SER A 167 5.11 15.09 7.28
N MET A 168 5.53 15.82 8.30
CA MET A 168 5.97 15.23 9.57
C MET A 168 4.81 14.58 10.31
N ASP A 169 3.64 15.22 10.36
CA ASP A 169 2.44 14.67 10.98
C ASP A 169 1.96 13.40 10.25
N ALA A 170 2.00 13.38 8.92
CA ALA A 170 1.68 12.20 8.12
C ALA A 170 2.64 11.03 8.42
N ALA A 171 3.95 11.29 8.47
CA ALA A 171 4.96 10.27 8.80
C ALA A 171 4.78 9.70 10.21
N VAL A 172 4.55 10.56 11.21
CA VAL A 172 4.29 10.15 12.60
C VAL A 172 3.00 9.33 12.70
N ASN A 173 1.94 9.76 12.01
CA ASN A 173 0.67 9.05 12.00
C ASN A 173 0.79 7.66 11.36
N SER A 174 1.51 7.53 10.25
CA SER A 174 1.74 6.26 9.58
C SER A 174 2.51 5.28 10.47
N LEU A 175 3.56 5.75 11.13
CA LEU A 175 4.31 4.95 12.09
C LEU A 175 3.44 4.51 13.27
N ARG A 176 2.61 5.40 13.81
CA ARG A 176 1.68 5.10 14.90
C ARG A 176 0.69 3.98 14.52
N ILE A 177 0.15 4.00 13.30
CA ILE A 177 -0.77 2.98 12.81
C ILE A 177 -0.10 1.60 12.77
N VAL A 178 1.10 1.49 12.18
CA VAL A 178 1.78 0.19 12.06
C VAL A 178 2.28 -0.34 13.40
N LEU A 179 2.68 0.52 14.34
CA LEU A 179 3.02 0.11 15.71
C LEU A 179 1.77 -0.36 16.47
N ALA A 180 0.62 0.27 16.25
CA ALA A 180 -0.65 -0.21 16.80
C ALA A 180 -1.06 -1.57 16.19
N ALA A 181 -0.74 -1.81 14.91
CA ALA A 181 -0.94 -3.12 14.30
C ALA A 181 -0.03 -4.19 14.92
N GLU A 182 1.25 -3.89 15.17
CA GLU A 182 2.15 -4.80 15.91
C GLU A 182 1.64 -5.08 17.33
N GLN A 183 1.18 -4.05 18.04
CA GLN A 183 0.54 -4.22 19.34
C GLN A 183 -0.68 -5.14 19.26
N SER A 184 -1.55 -4.92 18.26
CA SER A 184 -2.74 -5.73 18.01
C SER A 184 -2.39 -7.22 17.79
N ILE A 185 -1.35 -7.48 16.98
CA ILE A 185 -0.83 -8.84 16.74
C ILE A 185 -0.38 -9.50 18.04
N ASN A 186 0.39 -8.79 18.87
CA ASN A 186 0.96 -9.31 20.09
C ASN A 186 -0.10 -9.52 21.17
N GLU A 187 -1.04 -8.60 21.33
CA GLU A 187 -2.10 -8.62 22.33
C GLU A 187 -3.37 -9.36 21.87
N LYS A 188 -3.47 -9.73 20.60
CA LYS A 188 -4.62 -10.41 19.97
C LYS A 188 -5.95 -9.67 20.20
N ARG A 189 -5.93 -8.37 20.05
CA ARG A 189 -7.09 -7.47 20.15
C ARG A 189 -7.03 -6.29 19.19
N VAL A 190 -8.15 -5.65 18.98
CA VAL A 190 -8.20 -4.35 18.30
C VAL A 190 -7.54 -3.29 19.18
N VAL A 191 -6.82 -2.35 18.57
CA VAL A 191 -6.19 -1.20 19.21
C VAL A 191 -6.88 0.07 18.73
N GLU A 192 -7.43 0.84 19.67
CA GLU A 192 -8.00 2.16 19.39
C GLU A 192 -6.87 3.18 19.23
N LEU A 193 -7.00 4.05 18.25
CA LEU A 193 -6.07 5.14 17.99
C LEU A 193 -6.64 6.42 18.61
N ALA A 194 -5.97 6.94 19.62
CA ALA A 194 -6.38 8.19 20.31
C ALA A 194 -6.06 9.44 19.48
#